data_e11d93639d4152854a8dd9bedd664755
#
_entry.id   e11d93639d4152854a8dd9bedd664755
#
_cell.length_a   1.000
_cell.length_b   1.000
_cell.length_c   1.000
_cell.angle_alpha   90.00
_cell.angle_beta   90.00
_cell.angle_gamma   90.00
#
_symmetry.space_group_name_H-M   'P 1'
#
loop_
_entity.id
_entity.type
_entity.pdbx_description
1 polymer ?
#
loop_
_entity_poly.entity_id
_entity_poly.type
_entity_poly.pdbx_seq_one_letter_code
_entity_poly.pdbx_strand_id
1 'polypeptide(L)'
;MNLPNKLSLLRIILIPVTMIFMLPVSIYGFEPQGWNSFVATHGMLIAAIVFIVASLTDMADGKIARKYNLITNLGKFLDSLADKMLVIAILIAFVELHRVSAWLLAIIILREFMVTGIRMLAAEKGVVMAAKMIGKIKTTTQMIAIIYLMFEPTILKIGGFSYDYANYPVNAITIIGDVLFLICVIMTIISGMDYLLKNLSYFKNAD
;
A
#
# COMPACT_ATOMS: atom_id res chain seq x y z
N MET A 1 -22.98 -2.60 -13.55
CA MET A 1 -22.02 -2.42 -12.44
C MET A 1 -22.39 -1.17 -11.66
N ASN A 2 -22.54 -1.29 -10.36
CA ASN A 2 -22.85 -0.17 -9.47
C ASN A 2 -21.65 0.78 -9.35
N LEU A 3 -21.90 2.04 -8.96
CA LEU A 3 -20.85 3.06 -8.81
C LEU A 3 -19.65 2.58 -7.97
N PRO A 4 -19.84 1.97 -6.77
CA PRO A 4 -18.71 1.45 -5.98
C PRO A 4 -17.85 0.43 -6.73
N ASN A 5 -18.46 -0.50 -7.46
CA ASN A 5 -17.72 -1.51 -8.23
C ASN A 5 -16.87 -0.89 -9.36
N LYS A 6 -17.36 0.21 -9.99
CA LYS A 6 -16.59 0.94 -11.00
C LYS A 6 -15.39 1.64 -10.38
N LEU A 7 -15.53 2.19 -9.18
CA LEU A 7 -14.45 2.88 -8.47
C LEU A 7 -13.37 1.89 -7.99
N SER A 8 -13.75 0.71 -7.49
CA SER A 8 -12.78 -0.35 -7.16
C SER A 8 -12.04 -0.85 -8.41
N LEU A 9 -12.72 -0.98 -9.56
CA LEU A 9 -12.08 -1.35 -10.84
C LEU A 9 -11.13 -0.25 -11.33
N LEU A 10 -11.54 1.03 -11.25
CA LEU A 10 -10.68 2.16 -11.58
C LEU A 10 -9.39 2.13 -10.74
N ARG A 11 -9.48 1.82 -9.45
CA ARG A 11 -8.32 1.70 -8.57
C ARG A 11 -7.36 0.61 -9.03
N ILE A 12 -7.87 -0.54 -9.47
CA ILE A 12 -7.04 -1.62 -10.04
C ILE A 12 -6.30 -1.11 -11.31
N ILE A 13 -6.96 -0.33 -12.15
CA ILE A 13 -6.34 0.27 -13.36
C ILE A 13 -5.29 1.33 -12.95
N LEU A 14 -5.49 2.04 -11.85
CA LEU A 14 -4.52 3.03 -11.37
C LEU A 14 -3.23 2.39 -10.82
N ILE A 15 -3.22 1.10 -10.47
CA ILE A 15 -2.01 0.40 -10.01
C ILE A 15 -0.89 0.45 -11.06
N PRO A 16 -1.06 -0.09 -12.28
CA PRO A 16 -0.02 -0.02 -13.29
C PRO A 16 0.31 1.43 -13.68
N VAL A 17 -0.66 2.33 -13.70
CA VAL A 17 -0.43 3.76 -13.96
C VAL A 17 0.52 4.34 -12.90
N THR A 18 0.28 4.08 -11.62
CA THR A 18 1.16 4.54 -10.54
C THR A 18 2.57 3.96 -10.70
N MET A 19 2.69 2.67 -11.01
CA MET A 19 3.99 2.02 -11.19
C MET A 19 4.78 2.60 -12.37
N ILE A 20 4.13 2.92 -13.50
CA ILE A 20 4.76 3.53 -14.68
C ILE A 20 5.38 4.90 -14.34
N PHE A 21 4.76 5.66 -13.44
CA PHE A 21 5.32 6.94 -12.98
C PHE A 21 6.37 6.77 -11.85
N MET A 22 6.37 5.65 -11.15
CA MET A 22 7.39 5.40 -10.09
C MET A 22 8.68 4.83 -10.65
N LEU A 23 8.60 3.96 -11.67
CA LEU A 23 9.73 3.17 -12.14
C LEU A 23 10.18 3.61 -13.53
N PRO A 24 11.51 3.71 -13.78
CA PRO A 24 12.01 3.87 -15.13
C PRO A 24 11.68 2.62 -15.96
N VAL A 25 11.40 2.80 -17.23
CA VAL A 25 11.16 1.70 -18.16
C VAL A 25 12.49 1.18 -18.67
N SER A 26 12.81 -0.09 -18.32
CA SER A 26 13.94 -0.84 -18.86
C SER A 26 13.46 -2.26 -19.18
N ILE A 27 13.19 -2.54 -20.46
CA ILE A 27 12.65 -3.82 -20.94
C ILE A 27 13.54 -4.33 -22.05
N TYR A 28 14.25 -5.42 -21.82
CA TYR A 28 15.12 -6.06 -22.83
C TYR A 28 16.07 -5.10 -23.58
N GLY A 29 16.64 -4.12 -22.86
CA GLY A 29 17.53 -3.12 -23.46
C GLY A 29 16.83 -1.93 -24.11
N PHE A 30 15.50 -1.89 -24.13
CA PHE A 30 14.75 -0.71 -24.54
C PHE A 30 14.61 0.23 -23.35
N GLU A 31 15.27 1.39 -23.42
CA GLU A 31 15.27 2.44 -22.39
C GLU A 31 14.91 3.78 -23.02
N PRO A 32 13.66 4.20 -22.97
CA PRO A 32 13.23 5.48 -23.53
C PRO A 32 13.79 6.63 -22.66
N GLN A 33 14.93 7.18 -23.05
CA GLN A 33 15.69 8.18 -22.29
C GLN A 33 14.84 9.40 -21.91
N GLY A 34 14.02 9.92 -22.83
CA GLY A 34 13.14 11.07 -22.57
C GLY A 34 12.09 10.75 -21.48
N TRP A 35 11.49 9.57 -21.54
CA TRP A 35 10.53 9.12 -20.53
C TRP A 35 11.19 8.89 -19.17
N ASN A 36 12.30 8.19 -19.15
CA ASN A 36 13.03 7.88 -17.91
C ASN A 36 13.55 9.14 -17.22
N SER A 37 14.00 10.14 -17.98
CA SER A 37 14.37 11.46 -17.46
C SER A 37 13.17 12.21 -16.85
N PHE A 38 12.00 12.15 -17.50
CA PHE A 38 10.77 12.72 -16.98
C PHE A 38 10.34 12.03 -15.69
N VAL A 39 10.35 10.69 -15.64
CA VAL A 39 10.00 9.90 -14.47
C VAL A 39 10.96 10.19 -13.30
N ALA A 40 12.27 10.26 -13.56
CA ALA A 40 13.27 10.59 -12.55
C ALA A 40 13.06 11.99 -11.94
N THR A 41 12.48 12.92 -12.72
CA THR A 41 12.29 14.30 -12.27
C THR A 41 10.94 14.54 -11.61
N HIS A 42 9.86 14.02 -12.17
CA HIS A 42 8.48 14.35 -11.78
C HIS A 42 7.63 13.11 -11.44
N GLY A 43 8.09 11.91 -11.81
CA GLY A 43 7.28 10.71 -11.73
C GLY A 43 6.80 10.39 -10.33
N MET A 44 7.67 10.47 -9.33
CA MET A 44 7.30 10.18 -7.93
C MET A 44 6.23 11.12 -7.39
N LEU A 45 6.29 12.41 -7.74
CA LEU A 45 5.26 13.38 -7.33
C LEU A 45 3.91 13.08 -7.99
N ILE A 46 3.91 12.74 -9.29
CA ILE A 46 2.69 12.36 -10.01
C ILE A 46 2.11 11.09 -9.41
N ALA A 47 2.92 10.07 -9.17
CA ALA A 47 2.52 8.83 -8.52
C ALA A 47 1.92 9.07 -7.13
N ALA A 48 2.51 9.99 -6.33
CA ALA A 48 1.99 10.37 -5.03
C ALA A 48 0.59 11.00 -5.13
N ILE A 49 0.38 11.90 -6.09
CA ILE A 49 -0.93 12.52 -6.31
C ILE A 49 -1.97 11.46 -6.72
N VAL A 50 -1.62 10.57 -7.66
CA VAL A 50 -2.50 9.46 -8.09
C VAL A 50 -2.86 8.56 -6.92
N PHE A 51 -1.87 8.19 -6.09
CA PHE A 51 -2.09 7.37 -4.90
C PHE A 51 -3.01 8.03 -3.88
N ILE A 52 -2.81 9.32 -3.59
CA ILE A 52 -3.66 10.08 -2.66
C ILE A 52 -5.09 10.16 -3.19
N VAL A 53 -5.27 10.47 -4.47
CA VAL A 53 -6.59 10.53 -5.10
C VAL A 53 -7.28 9.17 -5.06
N ALA A 54 -6.56 8.07 -5.38
CA ALA A 54 -7.08 6.72 -5.29
C ALA A 54 -7.51 6.36 -3.86
N SER A 55 -6.70 6.73 -2.85
CA SER A 55 -6.99 6.46 -1.43
C SER A 55 -8.17 7.29 -0.91
N LEU A 56 -8.30 8.55 -1.31
CA LEU A 56 -9.43 9.40 -0.96
C LEU A 56 -10.72 8.91 -1.61
N THR A 57 -10.64 8.45 -2.85
CA THR A 57 -11.78 7.87 -3.58
C THR A 57 -12.30 6.62 -2.86
N ASP A 58 -11.40 5.76 -2.34
CA ASP A 58 -11.75 4.59 -1.53
C ASP A 58 -12.55 4.96 -0.27
N MET A 59 -12.12 6.00 0.42
CA MET A 59 -12.85 6.49 1.61
C MET A 59 -14.24 7.03 1.26
N ALA A 60 -14.40 7.61 0.08
CA ALA A 60 -15.66 8.19 -0.38
C ALA A 60 -16.63 7.11 -0.84
N ASP A 61 -16.19 6.14 -1.66
CA ASP A 61 -17.06 5.10 -2.21
C ASP A 61 -17.56 4.14 -1.13
N GLY A 62 -16.73 3.80 -0.14
CA GLY A 62 -17.14 3.02 1.02
C GLY A 62 -18.24 3.69 1.86
N LYS A 63 -18.24 5.04 1.95
CA LYS A 63 -19.34 5.81 2.59
C LYS A 63 -20.60 5.83 1.74
N ILE A 64 -20.45 6.02 0.43
CA ILE A 64 -21.55 6.05 -0.54
C ILE A 64 -22.24 4.68 -0.61
N ALA A 65 -21.47 3.59 -0.73
CA ALA A 65 -21.99 2.24 -0.79
C ALA A 65 -22.83 1.87 0.43
N ARG A 66 -22.40 2.29 1.63
CA ARG A 66 -23.14 2.09 2.88
C ARG A 66 -24.40 2.95 2.95
N LYS A 67 -24.33 4.21 2.53
CA LYS A 67 -25.47 5.13 2.57
C LYS A 67 -26.63 4.72 1.64
N TYR A 68 -26.30 4.16 0.49
CA TYR A 68 -27.30 3.81 -0.54
C TYR A 68 -27.58 2.30 -0.63
N ASN A 69 -27.08 1.47 0.30
CA ASN A 69 -27.23 0.01 0.31
C ASN A 69 -26.85 -0.68 -1.02
N LEU A 70 -25.85 -0.14 -1.72
CA LEU A 70 -25.35 -0.65 -3.00
C LEU A 70 -24.26 -1.71 -2.84
N ILE A 71 -24.25 -2.39 -1.71
CA ILE A 71 -23.22 -3.36 -1.35
C ILE A 71 -23.49 -4.68 -2.06
N THR A 72 -22.58 -5.11 -2.95
CA THR A 72 -22.59 -6.44 -3.58
C THR A 72 -21.44 -7.29 -3.05
N ASN A 73 -21.59 -8.64 -3.10
CA ASN A 73 -20.51 -9.53 -2.68
C ASN A 73 -19.27 -9.39 -3.58
N LEU A 74 -19.46 -9.22 -4.89
CA LEU A 74 -18.39 -8.93 -5.84
C LEU A 74 -17.70 -7.59 -5.52
N GLY A 75 -18.47 -6.55 -5.19
CA GLY A 75 -17.94 -5.25 -4.82
C GLY A 75 -17.07 -5.30 -3.57
N LYS A 76 -17.51 -5.98 -2.52
CA LYS A 76 -16.70 -6.19 -1.30
C LYS A 76 -15.39 -6.91 -1.59
N PHE A 77 -15.41 -7.89 -2.47
CA PHE A 77 -14.21 -8.64 -2.86
C PHE A 77 -13.24 -7.76 -3.65
N LEU A 78 -13.73 -7.09 -4.70
CA LEU A 78 -12.93 -6.19 -5.53
C LEU A 78 -12.32 -5.04 -4.72
N ASP A 79 -13.07 -4.44 -3.82
CA ASP A 79 -12.65 -3.37 -2.94
C ASP A 79 -11.51 -3.82 -2.01
N SER A 80 -11.71 -4.95 -1.32
CA SER A 80 -10.68 -5.52 -0.43
C SER A 80 -9.41 -5.93 -1.18
N LEU A 81 -9.52 -6.32 -2.45
CA LEU A 81 -8.39 -6.69 -3.29
C LEU A 81 -7.65 -5.45 -3.79
N ALA A 82 -8.38 -4.48 -4.36
CA ALA A 82 -7.83 -3.26 -4.94
C ALA A 82 -7.01 -2.45 -3.94
N ASP A 83 -7.54 -2.27 -2.71
CA ASP A 83 -6.86 -1.54 -1.64
C ASP A 83 -5.51 -2.16 -1.28
N LYS A 84 -5.44 -3.47 -1.12
CA LYS A 84 -4.19 -4.16 -0.82
C LYS A 84 -3.22 -4.18 -1.99
N MET A 85 -3.72 -4.42 -3.21
CA MET A 85 -2.88 -4.47 -4.40
C MET A 85 -2.21 -3.13 -4.67
N LEU A 86 -2.89 -2.00 -4.49
CA LEU A 86 -2.33 -0.68 -4.69
C LEU A 86 -1.15 -0.42 -3.72
N VAL A 87 -1.35 -0.69 -2.44
CA VAL A 87 -0.31 -0.52 -1.41
C VAL A 87 0.88 -1.44 -1.66
N ILE A 88 0.63 -2.72 -1.96
CA ILE A 88 1.68 -3.70 -2.23
C ILE A 88 2.48 -3.31 -3.48
N ALA A 89 1.81 -2.86 -4.55
CA ALA A 89 2.47 -2.44 -5.78
C ALA A 89 3.44 -1.27 -5.56
N ILE A 90 3.03 -0.27 -4.78
CA ILE A 90 3.89 0.86 -4.41
C ILE A 90 5.09 0.40 -3.57
N LEU A 91 4.88 -0.50 -2.63
CA LEU A 91 5.97 -1.04 -1.81
C LEU A 91 6.94 -1.89 -2.64
N ILE A 92 6.46 -2.63 -3.65
CA ILE A 92 7.30 -3.34 -4.62
C ILE A 92 8.13 -2.33 -5.42
N ALA A 93 7.53 -1.23 -5.89
CA ALA A 93 8.26 -0.19 -6.59
C ALA A 93 9.35 0.44 -5.71
N PHE A 94 9.11 0.65 -4.41
CA PHE A 94 10.15 1.11 -3.48
C PHE A 94 11.27 0.08 -3.27
N VAL A 95 10.99 -1.21 -3.34
CA VAL A 95 12.02 -2.25 -3.30
C VAL A 95 12.88 -2.20 -4.57
N GLU A 96 12.26 -2.07 -5.74
CA GLU A 96 12.98 -1.92 -7.02
C GLU A 96 13.86 -0.67 -7.02
N LEU A 97 13.40 0.41 -6.45
CA LEU A 97 14.16 1.65 -6.25
C LEU A 97 15.18 1.58 -5.10
N HIS A 98 15.41 0.41 -4.51
CA HIS A 98 16.31 0.20 -3.36
C HIS A 98 16.02 1.06 -2.13
N ARG A 99 14.83 1.68 -2.06
CA ARG A 99 14.43 2.54 -0.93
C ARG A 99 13.93 1.74 0.28
N VAL A 100 13.38 0.55 0.04
CA VAL A 100 12.82 -0.33 1.06
C VAL A 100 13.42 -1.73 0.91
N SER A 101 13.76 -2.37 2.02
CA SER A 101 14.24 -3.75 2.00
C SER A 101 13.13 -4.73 1.64
N ALA A 102 13.42 -5.68 0.73
CA ALA A 102 12.51 -6.76 0.36
C ALA A 102 12.07 -7.61 1.56
N TRP A 103 12.95 -7.80 2.57
CA TRP A 103 12.62 -8.54 3.79
C TRP A 103 11.52 -7.85 4.60
N LEU A 104 11.57 -6.52 4.72
CA LEU A 104 10.55 -5.75 5.43
C LEU A 104 9.22 -5.77 4.67
N LEU A 105 9.26 -5.69 3.34
CA LEU A 105 8.07 -5.86 2.51
C LEU A 105 7.46 -7.26 2.67
N ALA A 106 8.27 -8.31 2.68
CA ALA A 106 7.80 -9.67 2.86
C ALA A 106 7.02 -9.84 4.18
N ILE A 107 7.50 -9.23 5.28
CA ILE A 107 6.80 -9.22 6.58
C ILE A 107 5.43 -8.55 6.46
N ILE A 108 5.34 -7.41 5.77
CA ILE A 108 4.09 -6.70 5.56
C ILE A 108 3.10 -7.56 4.77
N ILE A 109 3.55 -8.14 3.65
CA ILE A 109 2.73 -9.00 2.78
C ILE A 109 2.23 -10.23 3.54
N LEU A 110 3.11 -10.93 4.24
CA LEU A 110 2.77 -12.11 5.02
C LEU A 110 1.66 -11.79 6.03
N ARG A 111 1.79 -10.69 6.75
CA ARG A 111 0.76 -10.26 7.70
C ARG A 111 -0.56 -9.92 7.01
N GLU A 112 -0.54 -9.22 5.88
CA GLU A 112 -1.77 -8.86 5.16
C GLU A 112 -2.56 -10.10 4.73
N PHE A 113 -1.87 -11.09 4.15
CA PHE A 113 -2.51 -12.34 3.74
C PHE A 113 -2.94 -13.20 4.92
N MET A 114 -2.11 -13.31 5.96
CA MET A 114 -2.44 -14.08 7.17
C MET A 114 -3.74 -13.56 7.82
N VAL A 115 -3.83 -12.25 8.08
CA VAL A 115 -5.02 -11.67 8.70
C VAL A 115 -6.25 -11.77 7.81
N THR A 116 -6.07 -11.65 6.50
CA THR A 116 -7.16 -11.81 5.53
C THR A 116 -7.66 -13.24 5.50
N GLY A 117 -6.75 -14.24 5.49
CA GLY A 117 -7.11 -15.65 5.52
C GLY A 117 -7.88 -16.03 6.79
N ILE A 118 -7.40 -15.56 7.97
CA ILE A 118 -8.12 -15.80 9.24
C ILE A 118 -9.53 -15.21 9.20
N ARG A 119 -9.71 -14.01 8.64
CA ARG A 119 -11.04 -13.39 8.50
C ARG A 119 -11.96 -14.16 7.56
N MET A 120 -11.41 -14.71 6.48
CA MET A 120 -12.17 -15.52 5.54
C MET A 120 -12.65 -16.82 6.19
N LEU A 121 -11.77 -17.55 6.89
CA LEU A 121 -12.12 -18.76 7.63
C LEU A 121 -13.17 -18.50 8.73
N ALA A 122 -13.05 -17.38 9.43
CA ALA A 122 -14.06 -17.02 10.44
C ALA A 122 -15.42 -16.68 9.81
N ALA A 123 -15.43 -15.99 8.68
CA ALA A 123 -16.64 -15.63 7.95
C ALA A 123 -17.36 -16.87 7.41
N GLU A 124 -16.63 -17.89 6.97
CA GLU A 124 -17.18 -19.18 6.55
C GLU A 124 -17.92 -19.90 7.70
N LYS A 125 -17.40 -19.76 8.92
CA LYS A 125 -18.05 -20.26 10.15
C LYS A 125 -19.15 -19.30 10.71
N GLY A 126 -19.57 -18.29 9.94
CA GLY A 126 -20.60 -17.32 10.31
C GLY A 126 -20.14 -16.26 11.33
N VAL A 127 -18.85 -16.19 11.65
CA VAL A 127 -18.30 -15.23 12.62
C VAL A 127 -17.77 -13.98 11.91
N VAL A 128 -18.38 -12.83 12.16
CA VAL A 128 -17.94 -11.55 11.61
C VAL A 128 -16.91 -10.92 12.55
N MET A 129 -15.65 -10.90 12.12
CA MET A 129 -14.56 -10.29 12.88
C MET A 129 -14.48 -8.78 12.65
N ALA A 130 -14.76 -7.99 13.69
CA ALA A 130 -14.63 -6.53 13.64
C ALA A 130 -13.16 -6.10 13.54
N ALA A 131 -12.94 -4.96 12.85
CA ALA A 131 -11.62 -4.34 12.79
C ALA A 131 -11.22 -3.80 14.18
N LYS A 132 -10.08 -4.29 14.73
CA LYS A 132 -9.53 -3.83 16.01
C LYS A 132 -8.79 -2.51 15.86
N MET A 133 -8.68 -1.72 16.92
CA MET A 133 -7.96 -0.44 16.93
C MET A 133 -6.51 -0.58 16.47
N ILE A 134 -5.81 -1.63 16.89
CA ILE A 134 -4.42 -1.91 16.47
C ILE A 134 -4.30 -2.06 14.95
N GLY A 135 -5.29 -2.69 14.29
CA GLY A 135 -5.34 -2.78 12.83
C GLY A 135 -5.54 -1.43 12.16
N LYS A 136 -6.34 -0.52 12.75
CA LYS A 136 -6.52 0.84 12.23
C LYS A 136 -5.23 1.65 12.34
N ILE A 137 -4.55 1.60 13.50
CA ILE A 137 -3.28 2.28 13.73
C ILE A 137 -2.23 1.77 12.73
N LYS A 138 -2.13 0.44 12.52
CA LYS A 138 -1.24 -0.14 11.50
C LYS A 138 -1.50 0.44 10.10
N THR A 139 -2.75 0.49 9.67
CA THR A 139 -3.09 1.03 8.34
C THR A 139 -2.74 2.51 8.23
N THR A 140 -3.03 3.30 9.26
CA THR A 140 -2.69 4.74 9.29
C THR A 140 -1.19 4.96 9.25
N THR A 141 -0.40 4.24 10.05
CA THR A 141 1.07 4.38 10.05
C THR A 141 1.67 3.96 8.71
N GLN A 142 1.12 2.93 8.06
CA GLN A 142 1.54 2.49 6.74
C GLN A 142 1.27 3.55 5.67
N MET A 143 0.08 4.16 5.66
CA MET A 143 -0.26 5.23 4.73
C MET A 143 0.64 6.45 4.91
N ILE A 144 0.90 6.86 6.16
CA ILE A 144 1.81 7.98 6.46
C ILE A 144 3.21 7.68 5.94
N ALA A 145 3.74 6.49 6.21
CA ALA A 145 5.08 6.10 5.76
C ALA A 145 5.19 6.11 4.23
N ILE A 146 4.21 5.53 3.52
CA ILE A 146 4.18 5.48 2.05
C ILE A 146 4.13 6.90 1.48
N ILE A 147 3.22 7.74 1.96
CA ILE A 147 3.07 9.12 1.46
C ILE A 147 4.37 9.90 1.70
N TYR A 148 4.97 9.78 2.88
CA TYR A 148 6.24 10.44 3.17
C TYR A 148 7.34 9.99 2.20
N LEU A 149 7.52 8.69 1.99
CA LEU A 149 8.52 8.14 1.08
C LEU A 149 8.29 8.58 -0.37
N MET A 150 7.03 8.76 -0.80
CA MET A 150 6.72 9.29 -2.14
C MET A 150 7.07 10.78 -2.28
N PHE A 151 6.95 11.56 -1.23
CA PHE A 151 7.33 12.98 -1.25
C PHE A 151 8.82 13.22 -0.96
N GLU A 152 9.51 12.28 -0.39
CA GLU A 152 10.92 12.37 0.00
C GLU A 152 11.85 12.88 -1.12
N PRO A 153 11.77 12.38 -2.39
CA PRO A 153 12.60 12.92 -3.48
C PRO A 153 12.35 14.40 -3.76
N THR A 154 11.10 14.80 -3.65
CA THR A 154 10.71 16.22 -3.86
C THR A 154 11.24 17.11 -2.74
N ILE A 155 11.12 16.65 -1.48
CA ILE A 155 11.63 17.36 -0.31
C ILE A 155 13.16 17.50 -0.38
N LEU A 156 13.87 16.46 -0.78
CA LEU A 156 15.32 16.50 -0.96
C LEU A 156 15.75 17.52 -2.02
N LYS A 157 15.06 17.54 -3.17
CA LYS A 157 15.35 18.52 -4.23
C LYS A 157 15.12 19.96 -3.76
N ILE A 158 14.04 20.22 -3.04
CA ILE A 158 13.76 21.56 -2.47
C ILE A 158 14.85 21.95 -1.45
N GLY A 159 15.37 20.99 -0.68
CA GLY A 159 16.47 21.17 0.26
C GLY A 159 17.84 21.32 -0.38
N GLY A 160 17.95 21.28 -1.71
CA GLY A 160 19.20 21.40 -2.45
C GLY A 160 20.07 20.13 -2.42
N PHE A 161 19.51 18.98 -2.01
CA PHE A 161 20.21 17.70 -2.02
C PHE A 161 20.04 17.00 -3.35
N SER A 162 21.13 16.40 -3.86
CA SER A 162 21.04 15.50 -5.00
C SER A 162 20.29 14.25 -4.58
N TYR A 163 19.35 13.82 -5.41
CA TYR A 163 18.59 12.59 -5.20
C TYR A 163 18.98 11.57 -6.25
N ASP A 164 19.55 10.47 -5.79
CA ASP A 164 19.88 9.31 -6.62
C ASP A 164 19.39 8.04 -5.93
N TYR A 165 18.61 7.21 -6.64
CA TYR A 165 18.13 5.94 -6.13
C TYR A 165 19.24 4.94 -5.79
N ALA A 166 20.40 5.04 -6.46
CA ALA A 166 21.55 4.18 -6.20
C ALA A 166 22.35 4.62 -4.96
N ASN A 167 22.35 5.92 -4.66
CA ASN A 167 23.11 6.49 -3.56
C ASN A 167 22.26 7.50 -2.76
N TYR A 168 21.48 6.97 -1.83
CA TYR A 168 20.64 7.78 -0.95
C TYR A 168 21.50 8.66 -0.04
N PRO A 169 21.28 9.97 -0.01
CA PRO A 169 21.97 10.84 0.94
C PRO A 169 21.47 10.52 2.35
N VAL A 170 22.41 10.24 3.27
CA VAL A 170 22.08 10.08 4.69
C VAL A 170 21.92 11.46 5.31
N ASN A 171 20.69 11.92 5.48
CA ASN A 171 20.33 13.19 6.09
C ASN A 171 19.05 13.05 6.92
N ALA A 172 18.66 14.13 7.61
CA ALA A 172 17.48 14.12 8.48
C ALA A 172 16.19 13.71 7.74
N ILE A 173 16.05 14.06 6.45
CA ILE A 173 14.86 13.75 5.64
C ILE A 173 14.76 12.25 5.40
N THR A 174 15.85 11.62 4.97
CA THR A 174 15.87 10.16 4.70
C THR A 174 15.76 9.34 5.98
N ILE A 175 16.39 9.80 7.08
CA ILE A 175 16.28 9.16 8.40
C ILE A 175 14.82 9.19 8.90
N ILE A 176 14.09 10.30 8.71
CA ILE A 176 12.66 10.36 9.07
C ILE A 176 11.86 9.34 8.28
N GLY A 177 12.12 9.19 6.98
CA GLY A 177 11.48 8.17 6.14
C GLY A 177 11.74 6.75 6.65
N ASP A 178 12.99 6.44 6.99
CA ASP A 178 13.39 5.15 7.54
C ASP A 178 12.70 4.85 8.88
N VAL A 179 12.65 5.84 9.78
CA VAL A 179 11.99 5.71 11.09
C VAL A 179 10.48 5.50 10.90
N LEU A 180 9.82 6.27 10.04
CA LEU A 180 8.39 6.09 9.76
C LEU A 180 8.09 4.71 9.18
N PHE A 181 8.93 4.23 8.26
CA PHE A 181 8.76 2.90 7.69
C PHE A 181 9.02 1.79 8.71
N LEU A 182 10.03 1.95 9.56
CA LEU A 182 10.30 1.01 10.65
C LEU A 182 9.14 0.93 11.64
N ILE A 183 8.57 2.08 12.03
CA ILE A 183 7.36 2.14 12.87
C ILE A 183 6.20 1.38 12.21
N CYS A 184 6.00 1.57 10.90
CA CYS A 184 4.98 0.83 10.14
C CYS A 184 5.21 -0.69 10.22
N VAL A 185 6.45 -1.16 10.05
CA VAL A 185 6.78 -2.60 10.13
C VAL A 185 6.53 -3.14 11.55
N ILE A 186 6.98 -2.43 12.58
CA ILE A 186 6.77 -2.82 13.97
C ILE A 186 5.26 -2.92 14.29
N MET A 187 4.47 -1.92 13.88
CA MET A 187 3.01 -1.94 14.05
C MET A 187 2.35 -3.07 13.26
N THR A 188 2.91 -3.42 12.11
CA THR A 188 2.46 -4.55 11.31
C THR A 188 2.68 -5.87 12.05
N ILE A 189 3.85 -6.08 12.64
CA ILE A 189 4.17 -7.28 13.43
C ILE A 189 3.26 -7.37 14.66
N ILE A 190 3.16 -6.29 15.45
CA ILE A 190 2.31 -6.26 16.66
C ILE A 190 0.86 -6.58 16.30
N SER A 191 0.33 -5.94 15.25
CA SER A 191 -1.05 -6.17 14.80
C SER A 191 -1.26 -7.59 14.28
N GLY A 192 -0.27 -8.18 13.63
CA GLY A 192 -0.31 -9.57 13.16
C GLY A 192 -0.32 -10.56 14.30
N MET A 193 0.58 -10.40 15.28
CA MET A 193 0.68 -11.25 16.46
C MET A 193 -0.57 -11.18 17.34
N ASP A 194 -1.10 -9.97 17.63
CA ASP A 194 -2.36 -9.82 18.38
C ASP A 194 -3.52 -10.56 17.70
N TYR A 195 -3.55 -10.49 16.36
CA TYR A 195 -4.60 -11.15 15.60
C TYR A 195 -4.44 -12.67 15.60
N LEU A 196 -3.23 -13.17 15.40
CA LEU A 196 -2.92 -14.61 15.41
C LEU A 196 -3.22 -15.23 16.78
N LEU A 197 -2.64 -14.66 17.85
CA LEU A 197 -2.76 -15.22 19.21
C LEU A 197 -4.22 -15.28 19.69
N LYS A 198 -5.02 -14.27 19.38
CA LYS A 198 -6.43 -14.23 19.78
C LYS A 198 -7.35 -15.14 18.97
N ASN A 199 -6.90 -15.64 17.83
CA ASN A 199 -7.71 -16.43 16.92
C ASN A 199 -7.12 -17.81 16.60
N LEU A 200 -6.14 -18.27 17.39
CA LEU A 200 -5.52 -19.60 17.27
C LEU A 200 -6.54 -20.76 17.35
N SER A 201 -7.65 -20.57 18.06
CA SER A 201 -8.71 -21.57 18.19
C SER A 201 -9.35 -21.94 16.82
N TYR A 202 -9.36 -21.02 15.86
CA TYR A 202 -9.91 -21.28 14.52
C TYR A 202 -9.02 -22.24 13.70
N PHE A 203 -7.72 -22.33 14.02
CA PHE A 203 -6.80 -23.27 13.39
C PHE A 203 -6.83 -24.64 14.04
N LYS A 204 -7.05 -24.72 15.38
CA LYS A 204 -7.09 -25.98 16.10
C LYS A 204 -8.33 -26.82 15.83
N ASN A 205 -9.42 -26.19 15.34
CA ASN A 205 -10.70 -26.85 15.09
C ASN A 205 -10.98 -26.96 13.56
N ALA A 206 -9.93 -27.00 12.75
CA ALA A 206 -10.02 -27.12 11.31
C ALA A 206 -9.91 -28.56 10.79
N ASP A 207 -9.80 -29.54 11.71
CA ASP A 207 -9.85 -30.98 11.44
C ASP A 207 -11.26 -31.53 11.66
#